data_2d0f5dab01699b4d8f088d805a0c4c5a
#
_entry.id   2d0f5dab01699b4d8f088d805a0c4c5a
#
_cell.length_a   1.000
_cell.length_b   1.000
_cell.length_c   1.000
_cell.angle_alpha   90.00
_cell.angle_beta   90.00
_cell.angle_gamma   90.00
#
_symmetry.space_group_name_H-M   'P 1'
#
loop_
_entity.id
_entity.type
_entity.pdbx_description
1 polymer ?
#
loop_
_entity_poly.entity_id
_entity_poly.type
_entity_poly.pdbx_seq_one_letter_code
_entity_poly.pdbx_strand_id
1 'polypeptide(L)'
;MEEREIDLLDMIADILSHWRGLLVALIIGAVLMGGFSYVKSYRNVQSEQEAEEEPELDEMSVEEQLAQLEDSLSDSEKISVAATVDDEREYLYKDTYYRESIYMHLDPLNIARTELVYRIQAEDGSLAQRLGTVYKNIVGGVGLYDWVEQQAGIAAEYAAELISVSTDPAIFVGNGAQNISIGSDSLKVTVMQKDEKTCEQLAEAVNSYMEEQQKNLAEKLGSHELILLSETSGKIISTDMMARQIDYGNQVSNLRSGIASAKAGFTADQQKYYDLLTWEEETGKAEMDQKDTTTEEEPVLASPSVSKKYVLLGAVLFAFVYAGILFLIYIFNSKIRVSDELQSLYHIPQIGVV
;
A
#
# COMPACT_ATOMS: atom_id res chain seq x y z
N MET A 1 42.39 -30.58 7.66
CA MET A 1 41.00 -30.65 8.20
C MET A 1 40.14 -30.94 7.00
N GLU A 2 39.71 -32.19 6.86
CA GLU A 2 38.79 -32.55 5.80
C GLU A 2 37.42 -31.98 6.13
N GLU A 3 36.85 -31.21 5.19
CA GLU A 3 35.53 -30.66 5.31
C GLU A 3 34.51 -31.78 5.37
N ARG A 4 33.74 -31.86 6.44
CA ARG A 4 32.61 -32.80 6.55
C ARG A 4 31.52 -32.31 5.61
N GLU A 5 31.29 -33.05 4.52
CA GLU A 5 30.11 -32.79 3.69
C GLU A 5 28.84 -33.22 4.48
N ILE A 6 28.02 -32.23 4.81
CA ILE A 6 26.74 -32.45 5.47
C ILE A 6 25.74 -32.86 4.39
N ASP A 7 25.30 -34.13 4.38
CA ASP A 7 24.23 -34.56 3.49
C ASP A 7 22.88 -33.99 3.98
N LEU A 8 22.35 -33.03 3.22
CA LEU A 8 21.09 -32.34 3.53
C LEU A 8 19.89 -33.31 3.50
N LEU A 9 19.94 -34.38 2.67
CA LEU A 9 18.85 -35.36 2.57
C LEU A 9 18.80 -36.24 3.80
N ASP A 10 19.96 -36.71 4.29
CA ASP A 10 20.07 -37.49 5.51
C ASP A 10 19.64 -36.67 6.75
N MET A 11 19.98 -35.40 6.80
CA MET A 11 19.57 -34.48 7.87
C MET A 11 18.04 -34.32 7.89
N ILE A 12 17.40 -34.10 6.75
CA ILE A 12 15.94 -34.00 6.64
C ILE A 12 15.28 -35.34 7.04
N ALA A 13 15.82 -36.45 6.62
CA ALA A 13 15.32 -37.79 6.98
C ALA A 13 15.41 -38.03 8.51
N ASP A 14 16.50 -37.60 9.15
CA ASP A 14 16.68 -37.71 10.60
C ASP A 14 15.66 -36.85 11.37
N ILE A 15 15.44 -35.63 10.93
CA ILE A 15 14.41 -34.73 11.51
C ILE A 15 13.01 -35.35 11.33
N LEU A 16 12.69 -35.88 10.15
CA LEU A 16 11.41 -36.53 9.88
C LEU A 16 11.23 -37.83 10.64
N SER A 17 12.32 -38.57 10.96
CA SER A 17 12.24 -39.78 11.78
C SER A 17 11.71 -39.47 13.19
N HIS A 18 11.93 -38.25 13.69
CA HIS A 18 11.45 -37.76 14.98
C HIS A 18 10.04 -37.10 14.93
N TRP A 19 9.21 -37.47 13.91
CA TRP A 19 7.88 -36.89 13.69
C TRP A 19 6.95 -36.88 14.91
N ARG A 20 7.09 -37.88 15.82
CA ARG A 20 6.32 -37.91 17.08
C ARG A 20 6.68 -36.76 18.00
N GLY A 21 7.96 -36.41 18.08
CA GLY A 21 8.42 -35.24 18.83
C GLY A 21 7.95 -33.93 18.22
N LEU A 22 7.95 -33.83 16.89
CA LEU A 22 7.40 -32.71 16.14
C LEU A 22 5.91 -32.51 16.41
N LEU A 23 5.12 -33.59 16.44
CA LEU A 23 3.70 -33.51 16.79
C LEU A 23 3.48 -33.05 18.25
N VAL A 24 4.28 -33.54 19.18
CA VAL A 24 4.21 -33.09 20.58
C VAL A 24 4.55 -31.59 20.70
N ALA A 25 5.59 -31.13 20.00
CA ALA A 25 5.98 -29.73 19.97
C ALA A 25 4.87 -28.83 19.38
N LEU A 26 4.22 -29.27 18.30
CA LEU A 26 3.05 -28.61 17.70
C LEU A 26 1.89 -28.43 18.71
N ILE A 27 1.57 -29.52 19.43
CA ILE A 27 0.48 -29.49 20.41
C ILE A 27 0.83 -28.57 21.58
N ILE A 28 2.05 -28.66 22.11
CA ILE A 28 2.52 -27.79 23.20
C ILE A 28 2.48 -26.32 22.78
N GLY A 29 2.97 -26.01 21.58
CA GLY A 29 2.94 -24.65 21.03
C GLY A 29 1.51 -24.11 20.87
N ALA A 30 0.60 -24.94 20.34
CA ALA A 30 -0.80 -24.59 20.21
C ALA A 30 -1.48 -24.31 21.57
N VAL A 31 -1.22 -25.14 22.58
CA VAL A 31 -1.79 -25.00 23.91
C VAL A 31 -1.24 -23.76 24.62
N LEU A 32 0.07 -23.52 24.55
CA LEU A 32 0.70 -22.37 25.22
C LEU A 32 0.24 -21.05 24.61
N MET A 33 0.24 -20.92 23.29
CA MET A 33 -0.19 -19.68 22.61
C MET A 33 -1.71 -19.51 22.60
N GLY A 34 -2.46 -20.63 22.56
CA GLY A 34 -3.90 -20.62 22.77
C GLY A 34 -4.28 -20.19 24.18
N GLY A 35 -3.59 -20.72 25.19
CA GLY A 35 -3.72 -20.30 26.59
C GLY A 35 -3.36 -18.83 26.81
N PHE A 36 -2.28 -18.37 26.20
CA PHE A 36 -1.89 -16.96 26.23
C PHE A 36 -2.97 -16.06 25.60
N SER A 37 -3.50 -16.45 24.43
CA SER A 37 -4.59 -15.73 23.77
C SER A 37 -5.86 -15.69 24.63
N TYR A 38 -6.19 -16.79 25.30
CA TYR A 38 -7.33 -16.87 26.22
C TYR A 38 -7.14 -15.95 27.42
N VAL A 39 -5.97 -15.99 28.07
CA VAL A 39 -5.66 -15.13 29.24
C VAL A 39 -5.68 -13.65 28.82
N LYS A 40 -5.15 -13.31 27.63
CA LYS A 40 -5.22 -11.95 27.10
C LYS A 40 -6.67 -11.52 26.86
N SER A 41 -7.49 -12.38 26.24
CA SER A 41 -8.92 -12.10 26.02
C SER A 41 -9.70 -12.02 27.35
N TYR A 42 -9.38 -12.89 28.31
CA TYR A 42 -9.98 -12.88 29.65
C TYR A 42 -9.63 -11.59 30.43
N ARG A 43 -8.35 -11.15 30.36
CA ARG A 43 -7.94 -9.88 30.96
C ARG A 43 -8.62 -8.67 30.32
N ASN A 44 -8.79 -8.67 29.00
CA ASN A 44 -9.51 -7.59 28.32
C ASN A 44 -10.98 -7.56 28.75
N VAL A 45 -11.67 -8.72 28.79
CA VAL A 45 -13.06 -8.82 29.27
C VAL A 45 -13.16 -8.45 30.75
N GLN A 46 -12.17 -8.83 31.58
CA GLN A 46 -12.15 -8.48 32.98
C GLN A 46 -11.83 -6.99 33.22
N SER A 47 -10.96 -6.39 32.41
CA SER A 47 -10.72 -4.93 32.45
C SER A 47 -11.93 -4.14 31.95
N GLU A 48 -12.69 -4.66 31.01
CA GLU A 48 -13.99 -4.10 30.61
C GLU A 48 -15.03 -4.24 31.74
N GLN A 49 -15.04 -5.36 32.49
CA GLN A 49 -15.94 -5.56 33.63
C GLN A 49 -15.50 -4.80 34.89
N GLU A 50 -14.19 -4.63 35.12
CA GLU A 50 -13.65 -3.81 36.23
C GLU A 50 -13.78 -2.30 35.93
N ALA A 51 -13.83 -1.89 34.65
CA ALA A 51 -14.18 -0.53 34.22
C ALA A 51 -15.69 -0.21 34.45
N GLU A 52 -16.56 -1.24 34.48
CA GLU A 52 -17.97 -1.07 34.83
C GLU A 52 -18.21 -0.87 36.35
N GLU A 53 -17.19 -1.02 37.20
CA GLU A 53 -17.30 -0.82 38.70
C GLU A 53 -16.67 0.50 39.19
N GLU A 54 -16.15 1.39 38.31
CA GLU A 54 -15.87 2.78 38.67
C GLU A 54 -17.07 3.66 38.30
N PRO A 55 -17.99 3.94 39.25
CA PRO A 55 -19.11 4.81 38.94
C PRO A 55 -18.64 6.26 39.10
N GLU A 56 -18.52 6.99 38.02
CA GLU A 56 -18.69 8.44 37.95
C GLU A 56 -18.17 9.09 36.63
N LEU A 57 -17.46 8.36 35.76
CA LEU A 57 -16.97 8.91 34.48
C LEU A 57 -17.73 8.42 33.24
N ASP A 58 -18.48 7.33 33.33
CA ASP A 58 -19.14 6.65 32.20
C ASP A 58 -20.56 7.17 31.87
N GLU A 59 -21.07 8.15 32.63
CA GLU A 59 -22.34 8.81 32.30
C GLU A 59 -22.16 10.16 31.53
N MET A 60 -20.92 10.62 31.35
CA MET A 60 -20.67 11.86 30.62
C MET A 60 -20.63 11.58 29.11
N SER A 61 -21.35 12.39 28.36
CA SER A 61 -21.25 12.36 26.88
C SER A 61 -19.81 12.68 26.44
N VAL A 62 -19.47 12.30 25.22
CA VAL A 62 -18.12 12.59 24.64
C VAL A 62 -17.85 14.10 24.65
N GLU A 63 -18.87 14.91 24.35
CA GLU A 63 -18.77 16.36 24.39
C GLU A 63 -18.48 16.90 25.79
N GLU A 64 -19.08 16.33 26.84
CA GLU A 64 -18.83 16.74 28.23
C GLU A 64 -17.41 16.33 28.67
N GLN A 65 -16.94 15.14 28.27
CA GLN A 65 -15.56 14.71 28.55
C GLN A 65 -14.54 15.59 27.83
N LEU A 66 -14.80 15.93 26.56
CA LEU A 66 -13.97 16.88 25.81
C LEU A 66 -13.91 18.25 26.47
N ALA A 67 -15.07 18.81 26.86
CA ALA A 67 -15.14 20.10 27.53
C ALA A 67 -14.35 20.11 28.85
N GLN A 68 -14.43 19.04 29.64
CA GLN A 68 -13.68 18.91 30.89
C GLN A 68 -12.16 18.87 30.66
N LEU A 69 -11.73 18.11 29.64
CA LEU A 69 -10.31 18.01 29.26
C LEU A 69 -9.79 19.34 28.67
N GLU A 70 -10.61 20.04 27.90
CA GLU A 70 -10.29 21.37 27.39
C GLU A 70 -10.07 22.40 28.52
N ASP A 71 -10.80 22.31 29.62
CA ASP A 71 -10.59 23.16 30.79
C ASP A 71 -9.33 22.77 31.60
N SER A 72 -8.95 21.50 31.62
CA SER A 72 -7.80 20.98 32.37
C SER A 72 -6.47 21.15 31.64
N LEU A 73 -6.46 21.07 30.31
CA LEU A 73 -5.27 21.18 29.47
C LEU A 73 -4.90 22.64 29.17
N SER A 74 -3.62 22.94 29.19
CA SER A 74 -3.11 24.23 28.74
C SER A 74 -3.27 24.38 27.22
N ASP A 75 -3.30 25.62 26.74
CA ASP A 75 -3.41 25.90 25.29
C ASP A 75 -2.29 25.25 24.46
N SER A 76 -1.07 25.17 25.03
CA SER A 76 0.04 24.53 24.35
C SER A 76 -0.14 23.00 24.24
N GLU A 77 -0.73 22.36 25.24
CA GLU A 77 -1.04 20.94 25.23
C GLU A 77 -2.16 20.64 24.21
N LYS A 78 -3.23 21.42 24.21
CA LYS A 78 -4.30 21.32 23.21
C LYS A 78 -3.79 21.44 21.79
N ILE A 79 -2.95 22.45 21.53
CA ILE A 79 -2.33 22.67 20.21
C ILE A 79 -1.45 21.46 19.83
N SER A 80 -0.68 20.91 20.77
CA SER A 80 0.17 19.75 20.51
C SER A 80 -0.65 18.51 20.13
N VAL A 81 -1.77 18.27 20.84
CA VAL A 81 -2.67 17.15 20.52
C VAL A 81 -3.35 17.38 19.16
N ALA A 82 -3.91 18.57 18.91
CA ALA A 82 -4.57 18.88 17.65
C ALA A 82 -3.61 18.74 16.45
N ALA A 83 -2.37 19.21 16.58
CA ALA A 83 -1.35 19.04 15.56
C ALA A 83 -1.05 17.55 15.28
N THR A 84 -1.05 16.70 16.33
CA THR A 84 -0.83 15.24 16.16
C THR A 84 -2.01 14.57 15.45
N VAL A 85 -3.24 15.02 15.71
CA VAL A 85 -4.45 14.54 14.98
C VAL A 85 -4.38 14.94 13.51
N ASP A 86 -3.98 16.19 13.21
CA ASP A 86 -3.80 16.65 11.83
C ASP A 86 -2.69 15.86 11.09
N ASP A 87 -1.56 15.63 11.78
CA ASP A 87 -0.46 14.79 11.24
C ASP A 87 -0.94 13.35 10.96
N GLU A 88 -1.83 12.79 11.79
CA GLU A 88 -2.38 11.45 11.60
C GLU A 88 -3.32 11.39 10.39
N ARG A 89 -4.15 12.40 10.18
CA ARG A 89 -4.97 12.53 8.96
C ARG A 89 -4.09 12.61 7.72
N GLU A 90 -3.05 13.45 7.77
CA GLU A 90 -2.11 13.57 6.66
C GLU A 90 -1.38 12.25 6.41
N TYR A 91 -0.97 11.55 7.47
CA TYR A 91 -0.35 10.23 7.37
C TYR A 91 -1.29 9.21 6.72
N LEU A 92 -2.54 9.11 7.16
CA LEU A 92 -3.51 8.17 6.61
C LEU A 92 -3.77 8.42 5.12
N TYR A 93 -3.93 9.68 4.73
CA TYR A 93 -4.08 10.06 3.33
C TYR A 93 -2.85 9.67 2.50
N LYS A 94 -1.65 10.05 2.97
CA LYS A 94 -0.41 9.77 2.26
C LYS A 94 -0.07 8.28 2.23
N ASP A 95 -0.32 7.55 3.30
CA ASP A 95 -0.06 6.10 3.38
C ASP A 95 -1.01 5.32 2.46
N THR A 96 -2.28 5.72 2.39
CA THR A 96 -3.25 5.13 1.45
C THR A 96 -2.80 5.37 0.02
N TYR A 97 -2.49 6.61 -0.33
CA TYR A 97 -1.95 6.94 -1.66
C TYR A 97 -0.67 6.14 -1.97
N TYR A 98 0.29 6.08 -1.02
CA TYR A 98 1.53 5.32 -1.22
C TYR A 98 1.29 3.85 -1.49
N ARG A 99 0.27 3.24 -0.86
CA ARG A 99 -0.06 1.82 -1.03
C ARG A 99 -0.91 1.53 -2.27
N GLU A 100 -1.74 2.47 -2.70
CA GLU A 100 -2.75 2.22 -3.74
C GLU A 100 -2.37 2.83 -5.09
N SER A 101 -1.56 3.89 -5.12
CA SER A 101 -1.15 4.54 -6.36
C SER A 101 -0.31 3.60 -7.24
N ILE A 102 -0.74 3.43 -8.47
CA ILE A 102 0.01 2.67 -9.48
C ILE A 102 1.37 3.33 -9.71
N TYR A 103 1.42 4.68 -9.73
CA TYR A 103 2.65 5.44 -9.94
C TYR A 103 3.72 5.12 -8.88
N MET A 104 3.32 4.96 -7.61
CA MET A 104 4.24 4.62 -6.51
C MET A 104 4.81 3.21 -6.62
N HIS A 105 4.17 2.33 -7.40
CA HIS A 105 4.56 0.93 -7.58
C HIS A 105 5.14 0.62 -8.96
N LEU A 106 5.28 1.61 -9.84
CA LEU A 106 6.02 1.43 -11.09
C LEU A 106 7.51 1.20 -10.81
N ASP A 107 8.13 0.29 -11.55
CA ASP A 107 9.59 0.13 -11.53
C ASP A 107 10.24 1.29 -12.31
N PRO A 108 10.94 2.23 -11.66
CA PRO A 108 11.50 3.40 -12.33
C PRO A 108 12.56 3.05 -13.39
N LEU A 109 13.12 1.84 -13.32
CA LEU A 109 14.12 1.36 -14.27
C LEU A 109 13.52 0.64 -15.48
N ASN A 110 12.21 0.35 -15.47
CA ASN A 110 11.56 -0.46 -16.50
C ASN A 110 10.09 -0.08 -16.70
N ILE A 111 9.82 1.21 -16.90
CA ILE A 111 8.46 1.73 -17.09
C ILE A 111 8.03 1.48 -18.54
N ALA A 112 6.90 0.84 -18.75
CA ALA A 112 6.26 0.81 -20.05
C ALA A 112 5.63 2.18 -20.35
N ARG A 113 5.92 2.73 -21.50
CA ARG A 113 5.43 4.03 -21.95
C ARG A 113 4.93 3.96 -23.40
N THR A 114 3.76 4.58 -23.65
CA THR A 114 3.26 4.80 -25.01
C THR A 114 3.06 6.29 -25.22
N GLU A 115 3.56 6.78 -26.35
CA GLU A 115 3.37 8.16 -26.82
C GLU A 115 2.41 8.15 -28.00
N LEU A 116 1.32 8.91 -27.88
CA LEU A 116 0.35 9.16 -28.92
C LEU A 116 0.54 10.60 -29.41
N VAL A 117 0.87 10.78 -30.68
CA VAL A 117 1.05 12.11 -31.29
C VAL A 117 -0.12 12.38 -32.23
N TYR A 118 -0.86 13.43 -31.91
CA TYR A 118 -2.01 13.88 -32.69
C TYR A 118 -1.72 15.19 -33.41
N ARG A 119 -2.35 15.36 -34.58
CA ARG A 119 -2.46 16.62 -35.27
C ARG A 119 -3.93 16.99 -35.44
N ILE A 120 -4.22 18.25 -35.22
CA ILE A 120 -5.55 18.84 -35.41
C ILE A 120 -5.55 19.53 -36.76
N GLN A 121 -6.40 19.05 -37.66
CA GLN A 121 -6.58 19.64 -39.00
C GLN A 121 -7.95 20.30 -39.08
N ALA A 122 -7.98 21.59 -39.35
CA ALA A 122 -9.19 22.38 -39.59
C ALA A 122 -9.00 23.29 -40.81
N GLU A 123 -10.09 23.73 -41.41
CA GLU A 123 -10.02 24.66 -42.53
C GLU A 123 -9.35 25.99 -42.14
N ASP A 124 -9.59 26.47 -40.92
CA ASP A 124 -8.93 27.60 -40.31
C ASP A 124 -7.81 27.17 -39.35
N GLY A 125 -6.58 27.53 -39.69
CA GLY A 125 -5.42 27.24 -38.86
C GLY A 125 -5.49 27.86 -37.43
N SER A 126 -6.18 28.98 -37.28
CA SER A 126 -6.42 29.59 -35.99
C SER A 126 -7.38 28.77 -35.11
N LEU A 127 -8.34 28.09 -35.75
CA LEU A 127 -9.21 27.14 -35.10
C LEU A 127 -8.42 25.91 -34.60
N ALA A 128 -7.56 25.34 -35.45
CA ALA A 128 -6.74 24.19 -35.08
C ALA A 128 -5.89 24.48 -33.84
N GLN A 129 -5.27 25.67 -33.77
CA GLN A 129 -4.46 26.07 -32.63
C GLN A 129 -5.28 26.26 -31.31
N ARG A 130 -6.49 26.82 -31.41
CA ARG A 130 -7.40 26.93 -30.25
C ARG A 130 -7.86 25.58 -29.78
N LEU A 131 -8.18 24.67 -30.70
CA LEU A 131 -8.54 23.30 -30.42
C LEU A 131 -7.41 22.55 -29.71
N GLY A 132 -6.14 22.81 -30.06
CA GLY A 132 -4.99 22.24 -29.33
C GLY A 132 -5.02 22.52 -27.82
N THR A 133 -5.37 23.76 -27.44
CA THR A 133 -5.55 24.09 -26.02
C THR A 133 -6.77 23.38 -25.42
N VAL A 134 -7.86 23.27 -26.18
CA VAL A 134 -9.08 22.58 -25.70
C VAL A 134 -8.78 21.09 -25.46
N TYR A 135 -8.16 20.41 -26.42
CA TYR A 135 -7.79 19.00 -26.28
C TYR A 135 -6.79 18.77 -25.13
N LYS A 136 -5.81 19.66 -24.96
CA LYS A 136 -4.90 19.60 -23.81
C LYS A 136 -5.66 19.64 -22.50
N ASN A 137 -6.64 20.52 -22.36
CA ASN A 137 -7.47 20.62 -21.15
C ASN A 137 -8.38 19.39 -20.97
N ILE A 138 -8.86 18.80 -22.07
CA ILE A 138 -9.68 17.59 -22.05
C ILE A 138 -8.85 16.40 -21.54
N VAL A 139 -7.61 16.25 -22.01
CA VAL A 139 -6.71 15.18 -21.55
C VAL A 139 -6.31 15.38 -20.07
N GLY A 140 -6.20 16.61 -19.60
CA GLY A 140 -5.96 16.91 -18.18
C GLY A 140 -7.22 16.97 -17.32
N GLY A 141 -8.38 16.61 -17.86
CA GLY A 141 -9.67 16.76 -17.18
C GLY A 141 -10.25 15.48 -16.60
N VAL A 142 -11.11 15.63 -15.61
CA VAL A 142 -11.81 14.54 -14.89
C VAL A 142 -12.52 13.60 -15.85
N GLY A 143 -13.12 14.12 -16.93
CA GLY A 143 -13.86 13.28 -17.90
C GLY A 143 -13.01 12.20 -18.59
N LEU A 144 -11.71 12.43 -18.82
CA LEU A 144 -10.82 11.37 -19.29
C LEU A 144 -10.55 10.34 -18.20
N TYR A 145 -10.36 10.78 -16.95
CA TYR A 145 -10.06 9.85 -15.84
C TYR A 145 -11.23 8.95 -15.53
N ASP A 146 -12.44 9.48 -15.51
CA ASP A 146 -13.68 8.69 -15.40
C ASP A 146 -13.85 7.69 -16.55
N TRP A 147 -13.49 8.09 -17.77
CA TRP A 147 -13.50 7.22 -18.94
C TRP A 147 -12.48 6.07 -18.79
N VAL A 148 -11.27 6.39 -18.34
CA VAL A 148 -10.20 5.41 -18.11
C VAL A 148 -10.59 4.43 -17.02
N GLU A 149 -11.26 4.87 -15.98
CA GLU A 149 -11.78 3.99 -14.94
C GLU A 149 -12.78 2.98 -15.52
N GLN A 150 -13.70 3.44 -16.35
CA GLN A 150 -14.70 2.58 -17.00
C GLN A 150 -14.10 1.61 -18.03
N GLN A 151 -13.10 2.04 -18.80
CA GLN A 151 -12.54 1.27 -19.92
C GLN A 151 -11.35 0.40 -19.51
N ALA A 152 -10.48 0.89 -18.62
CA ALA A 152 -9.23 0.25 -18.22
C ALA A 152 -9.22 -0.24 -16.75
N GLY A 153 -10.26 0.09 -15.96
CA GLY A 153 -10.37 -0.30 -14.56
C GLY A 153 -9.33 0.36 -13.65
N ILE A 154 -8.80 1.52 -14.06
CA ILE A 154 -7.87 2.33 -13.27
C ILE A 154 -8.68 3.43 -12.59
N ALA A 155 -8.68 3.48 -11.25
CA ALA A 155 -9.41 4.48 -10.51
C ALA A 155 -9.04 5.90 -10.98
N ALA A 156 -10.06 6.76 -11.17
CA ALA A 156 -9.91 8.09 -11.76
C ALA A 156 -8.87 8.95 -11.03
N GLU A 157 -8.76 8.81 -9.72
CA GLU A 157 -7.79 9.53 -8.87
C GLU A 157 -6.34 9.17 -9.20
N TYR A 158 -6.05 7.93 -9.65
CA TYR A 158 -4.69 7.49 -10.01
C TYR A 158 -4.40 7.63 -11.51
N ALA A 159 -5.43 7.79 -12.35
CA ALA A 159 -5.27 7.93 -13.80
C ALA A 159 -4.49 9.21 -14.17
N ALA A 160 -4.70 10.29 -13.42
CA ALA A 160 -4.03 11.59 -13.65
C ALA A 160 -2.49 11.52 -13.59
N GLU A 161 -1.93 10.58 -12.83
CA GLU A 161 -0.49 10.44 -12.67
C GLU A 161 0.17 9.61 -13.78
N LEU A 162 -0.64 8.79 -14.44
CA LEU A 162 -0.20 7.89 -15.51
C LEU A 162 -0.31 8.51 -16.90
N ILE A 163 -1.03 9.63 -17.02
CA ILE A 163 -1.33 10.30 -18.28
C ILE A 163 -0.78 11.72 -18.24
N SER A 164 0.03 12.06 -19.20
CA SER A 164 0.53 13.43 -19.36
C SER A 164 0.31 13.92 -20.78
N VAL A 165 0.10 15.23 -20.91
CA VAL A 165 -0.12 15.87 -22.19
C VAL A 165 0.81 17.04 -22.37
N SER A 166 1.43 17.12 -23.54
CA SER A 166 2.21 18.27 -23.97
C SER A 166 1.77 18.70 -25.36
N THR A 167 1.83 19.98 -25.60
CA THR A 167 1.78 20.55 -26.95
C THR A 167 3.20 20.81 -27.40
N ASP A 168 3.48 20.72 -28.70
CA ASP A 168 4.78 21.16 -29.21
C ASP A 168 5.03 22.60 -28.76
N PRO A 169 6.27 22.95 -28.36
CA PRO A 169 6.58 24.32 -28.00
C PRO A 169 6.23 25.21 -29.17
N ALA A 170 5.50 26.29 -28.88
CA ALA A 170 5.18 27.30 -29.90
C ALA A 170 6.44 27.65 -30.68
N ILE A 171 6.37 27.59 -32.02
CA ILE A 171 7.47 28.03 -32.85
C ILE A 171 7.59 29.53 -32.66
N PHE A 172 8.64 29.97 -31.98
CA PHE A 172 8.92 31.38 -31.80
C PHE A 172 9.41 31.93 -33.17
N VAL A 173 8.51 32.53 -33.92
CA VAL A 173 8.88 33.33 -35.07
C VAL A 173 9.14 34.75 -34.57
N GLY A 174 10.38 35.03 -34.15
CA GLY A 174 10.76 36.34 -33.64
C GLY A 174 11.78 37.01 -34.55
N ASN A 175 11.39 38.06 -35.21
CA ASN A 175 12.29 39.14 -35.61
C ASN A 175 12.14 40.27 -34.58
N GLY A 176 12.91 40.19 -33.52
CA GLY A 176 13.12 41.27 -32.55
C GLY A 176 11.84 41.77 -31.82
N ALA A 177 11.80 41.64 -30.54
CA ALA A 177 10.95 42.34 -29.56
C ALA A 177 9.47 41.92 -29.38
N GLN A 178 8.89 41.02 -30.15
CA GLN A 178 7.58 40.44 -29.84
C GLN A 178 7.64 38.92 -30.00
N ASN A 179 7.64 38.19 -28.89
CA ASN A 179 7.43 36.76 -28.88
C ASN A 179 5.94 36.47 -29.01
N ILE A 180 5.47 36.18 -30.21
CA ILE A 180 4.11 35.72 -30.46
C ILE A 180 4.11 34.21 -30.20
N SER A 181 3.53 33.78 -29.13
CA SER A 181 3.22 32.38 -28.90
C SER A 181 2.05 31.97 -29.78
N ILE A 182 2.34 31.26 -30.84
CA ILE A 182 1.32 30.65 -31.72
C ILE A 182 0.95 29.33 -31.04
N GLY A 183 -0.33 29.11 -30.74
CA GLY A 183 -0.80 27.81 -30.19
C GLY A 183 -0.43 26.67 -31.13
N SER A 184 -0.23 25.48 -30.60
CA SER A 184 0.14 24.32 -31.41
C SER A 184 -1.10 23.59 -31.93
N ASP A 185 -1.06 23.18 -33.18
CA ASP A 185 -2.03 22.27 -33.81
C ASP A 185 -1.67 20.78 -33.57
N SER A 186 -0.61 20.53 -32.80
CA SER A 186 -0.17 19.18 -32.43
C SER A 186 -0.18 18.96 -30.94
N LEU A 187 -0.42 17.73 -30.56
CA LEU A 187 -0.62 17.29 -29.19
C LEU A 187 0.09 15.94 -29.01
N LYS A 188 0.88 15.82 -27.95
CA LYS A 188 1.48 14.57 -27.56
C LYS A 188 0.91 14.14 -26.22
N VAL A 189 0.23 12.98 -26.18
CA VAL A 189 -0.22 12.33 -24.97
C VAL A 189 0.73 11.19 -24.66
N THR A 190 1.19 11.13 -23.43
CA THR A 190 2.07 10.08 -22.95
C THR A 190 1.36 9.33 -21.84
N VAL A 191 1.30 8.02 -21.96
CA VAL A 191 0.78 7.13 -20.93
C VAL A 191 1.88 6.22 -20.39
N MET A 192 1.81 5.88 -19.11
CA MET A 192 2.79 5.04 -18.43
C MET A 192 2.10 3.94 -17.66
N GLN A 193 2.71 2.73 -17.64
CA GLN A 193 2.22 1.58 -16.89
C GLN A 193 3.36 0.62 -16.52
N LYS A 194 3.03 -0.38 -15.70
CA LYS A 194 3.98 -1.39 -15.23
C LYS A 194 4.48 -2.35 -16.31
N ASP A 195 3.66 -2.60 -17.33
CA ASP A 195 3.96 -3.50 -18.43
C ASP A 195 3.36 -2.98 -19.76
N GLU A 196 3.87 -3.50 -20.87
CA GLU A 196 3.49 -3.08 -22.21
C GLU A 196 1.99 -3.28 -22.49
N LYS A 197 1.44 -4.43 -22.07
CA LYS A 197 0.04 -4.77 -22.32
C LYS A 197 -0.93 -3.79 -21.63
N THR A 198 -0.69 -3.50 -20.35
CA THR A 198 -1.52 -2.55 -19.59
C THR A 198 -1.31 -1.12 -20.10
N CYS A 199 -0.11 -0.79 -20.57
CA CYS A 199 0.17 0.49 -21.20
C CYS A 199 -0.57 0.67 -22.52
N GLU A 200 -0.61 -0.36 -23.38
CA GLU A 200 -1.40 -0.37 -24.62
C GLU A 200 -2.90 -0.23 -24.34
N GLN A 201 -3.43 -0.95 -23.35
CA GLN A 201 -4.84 -0.82 -22.95
C GLN A 201 -5.19 0.61 -22.50
N LEU A 202 -4.30 1.24 -21.74
CA LEU A 202 -4.49 2.63 -21.32
C LEU A 202 -4.40 3.59 -22.50
N ALA A 203 -3.45 3.37 -23.43
CA ALA A 203 -3.32 4.17 -24.65
C ALA A 203 -4.56 4.05 -25.53
N GLU A 204 -5.11 2.85 -25.69
CA GLU A 204 -6.34 2.60 -26.44
C GLU A 204 -7.55 3.29 -25.80
N ALA A 205 -7.68 3.26 -24.48
CA ALA A 205 -8.72 3.98 -23.75
C ALA A 205 -8.63 5.50 -23.98
N VAL A 206 -7.41 6.06 -23.91
CA VAL A 206 -7.17 7.48 -24.20
C VAL A 206 -7.50 7.80 -25.65
N ASN A 207 -7.07 7.00 -26.62
CA ASN A 207 -7.36 7.23 -28.03
C ASN A 207 -8.87 7.21 -28.32
N SER A 208 -9.58 6.22 -27.76
CA SER A 208 -11.03 6.11 -27.93
C SER A 208 -11.77 7.33 -27.35
N TYR A 209 -11.31 7.82 -26.20
CA TYR A 209 -11.86 9.05 -25.61
C TYR A 209 -11.62 10.27 -26.51
N MET A 210 -10.41 10.41 -27.08
CA MET A 210 -10.06 11.51 -27.98
C MET A 210 -10.93 11.50 -29.24
N GLU A 211 -11.21 10.33 -29.82
CA GLU A 211 -12.09 10.16 -30.97
C GLU A 211 -13.54 10.55 -30.66
N GLU A 212 -14.03 10.23 -29.46
CA GLU A 212 -15.37 10.62 -29.01
C GLU A 212 -15.44 12.14 -28.79
N GLN A 213 -14.41 12.72 -28.16
CA GLN A 213 -14.35 14.17 -27.97
C GLN A 213 -14.22 14.93 -29.26
N GLN A 214 -13.55 14.38 -30.27
CA GLN A 214 -13.52 14.98 -31.60
C GLN A 214 -14.94 15.18 -32.18
N LYS A 215 -15.80 14.17 -32.08
CA LYS A 215 -17.19 14.25 -32.57
C LYS A 215 -17.96 15.35 -31.82
N ASN A 216 -17.85 15.34 -30.51
CA ASN A 216 -18.52 16.31 -29.63
C ASN A 216 -18.06 17.75 -29.89
N LEU A 217 -16.76 17.95 -30.15
CA LEU A 217 -16.19 19.26 -30.38
C LEU A 217 -16.45 19.76 -31.81
N ALA A 218 -16.49 18.87 -32.82
CA ALA A 218 -16.80 19.23 -34.19
C ALA A 218 -18.21 19.83 -34.31
N GLU A 219 -19.19 19.30 -33.53
CA GLU A 219 -20.54 19.85 -33.51
C GLU A 219 -20.60 21.23 -32.82
N LYS A 220 -19.77 21.48 -31.82
CA LYS A 220 -19.85 22.69 -30.98
C LYS A 220 -18.96 23.84 -31.43
N LEU A 221 -17.75 23.52 -31.89
CA LEU A 221 -16.69 24.51 -32.15
C LEU A 221 -16.34 24.65 -33.65
N GLY A 222 -16.82 23.75 -34.48
CA GLY A 222 -16.55 23.76 -35.92
C GLY A 222 -15.84 22.48 -36.39
N SER A 223 -16.05 22.19 -37.68
CA SER A 223 -15.53 20.98 -38.31
C SER A 223 -14.01 20.94 -38.25
N HIS A 224 -13.47 19.85 -37.75
CA HIS A 224 -12.05 19.55 -37.68
C HIS A 224 -11.82 18.04 -37.62
N GLU A 225 -10.61 17.63 -37.88
CA GLU A 225 -10.17 16.23 -37.78
C GLU A 225 -9.01 16.14 -36.80
N LEU A 226 -9.05 15.13 -35.92
CA LEU A 226 -7.96 14.78 -35.01
C LEU A 226 -7.26 13.54 -35.57
N ILE A 227 -6.06 13.73 -36.11
CA ILE A 227 -5.32 12.68 -36.82
C ILE A 227 -4.26 12.13 -35.85
N LEU A 228 -4.30 10.84 -35.55
CA LEU A 228 -3.21 10.14 -34.89
C LEU A 228 -2.05 9.97 -35.89
N LEU A 229 -0.97 10.72 -35.69
CA LEU A 229 0.20 10.67 -36.56
C LEU A 229 1.14 9.51 -36.27
N SER A 230 1.31 9.24 -34.98
CA SER A 230 2.16 8.14 -34.54
C SER A 230 1.73 7.63 -33.16
N GLU A 231 1.93 6.34 -32.98
CA GLU A 231 1.91 5.66 -31.70
C GLU A 231 3.26 4.99 -31.53
N THR A 232 3.93 5.26 -30.42
CA THR A 232 5.25 4.71 -30.13
C THR A 232 5.29 4.16 -28.71
N SER A 233 5.44 2.85 -28.64
CA SER A 233 5.55 2.13 -27.36
C SER A 233 7.00 1.73 -27.09
N GLY A 234 7.38 1.71 -25.82
CA GLY A 234 8.71 1.31 -25.40
C GLY A 234 8.88 1.35 -23.89
N LYS A 235 10.08 1.01 -23.45
CA LYS A 235 10.46 1.06 -22.04
C LYS A 235 11.38 2.23 -21.78
N ILE A 236 11.15 2.89 -20.66
CA ILE A 236 11.98 4.02 -20.23
C ILE A 236 12.50 3.84 -18.81
N ILE A 237 13.56 4.57 -18.50
CA ILE A 237 14.08 4.77 -17.16
C ILE A 237 13.72 6.20 -16.75
N SER A 238 13.18 6.36 -15.54
CA SER A 238 12.84 7.67 -14.99
C SER A 238 13.49 7.88 -13.61
N THR A 239 14.57 8.65 -13.60
CA THR A 239 15.24 9.07 -12.35
C THR A 239 14.35 10.01 -11.53
N ASP A 240 13.52 10.80 -12.19
CA ASP A 240 12.59 11.73 -11.53
C ASP A 240 11.48 10.97 -10.80
N MET A 241 10.96 9.90 -11.41
CA MET A 241 10.01 9.01 -10.75
C MET A 241 10.63 8.35 -9.53
N MET A 242 11.84 7.82 -9.67
CA MET A 242 12.58 7.22 -8.55
C MET A 242 12.75 8.22 -7.40
N ALA A 243 13.18 9.43 -7.71
CA ALA A 243 13.35 10.48 -6.70
C ALA A 243 12.03 10.82 -5.99
N ARG A 244 10.92 10.95 -6.74
CA ARG A 244 9.59 11.20 -6.16
C ARG A 244 9.10 10.06 -5.28
N GLN A 245 9.27 8.80 -5.71
CA GLN A 245 8.88 7.63 -4.91
C GLN A 245 9.64 7.55 -3.60
N ILE A 246 10.96 7.80 -3.62
CA ILE A 246 11.80 7.84 -2.43
C ILE A 246 11.38 8.99 -1.51
N ASP A 247 11.20 10.18 -2.06
CA ASP A 247 10.83 11.36 -1.28
C ASP A 247 9.46 11.16 -0.61
N TYR A 248 8.49 10.64 -1.34
CA TYR A 248 7.16 10.36 -0.81
C TYR A 248 7.19 9.29 0.29
N GLY A 249 7.93 8.19 0.07
CA GLY A 249 8.13 7.16 1.10
C GLY A 249 8.80 7.70 2.36
N ASN A 250 9.76 8.61 2.22
CA ASN A 250 10.38 9.31 3.36
C ASN A 250 9.38 10.21 4.10
N GLN A 251 8.50 10.93 3.39
CA GLN A 251 7.47 11.75 4.01
C GLN A 251 6.51 10.91 4.85
N VAL A 252 6.01 9.78 4.31
CA VAL A 252 5.15 8.84 5.05
C VAL A 252 5.85 8.30 6.29
N SER A 253 7.13 7.89 6.16
CA SER A 253 7.92 7.40 7.27
C SER A 253 8.18 8.45 8.36
N ASN A 254 8.44 9.69 7.96
CA ASN A 254 8.68 10.80 8.88
C ASN A 254 7.42 11.18 9.65
N LEU A 255 6.25 11.26 8.97
CA LEU A 255 4.96 11.48 9.63
C LEU A 255 4.67 10.40 10.65
N ARG A 256 4.80 9.13 10.27
CA ARG A 256 4.59 8.00 11.18
C ARG A 256 5.48 8.08 12.43
N SER A 257 6.76 8.42 12.23
CA SER A 257 7.71 8.54 13.33
C SER A 257 7.44 9.75 14.21
N GLY A 258 7.02 10.87 13.60
CA GLY A 258 6.62 12.09 14.29
C GLY A 258 5.41 11.86 15.20
N ILE A 259 4.35 11.26 14.66
CA ILE A 259 3.14 10.88 15.42
C ILE A 259 3.48 9.96 16.60
N ALA A 260 4.27 8.91 16.34
CA ALA A 260 4.67 7.98 17.41
C ALA A 260 5.47 8.69 18.52
N SER A 261 6.34 9.62 18.15
CA SER A 261 7.13 10.40 19.11
C SER A 261 6.27 11.38 19.89
N ALA A 262 5.32 12.05 19.24
CA ALA A 262 4.38 12.96 19.88
C ALA A 262 3.50 12.22 20.91
N LYS A 263 2.88 11.11 20.49
CA LYS A 263 2.06 10.25 21.37
C LYS A 263 2.84 9.70 22.56
N ALA A 264 4.09 9.32 22.38
CA ALA A 264 4.95 8.86 23.48
C ALA A 264 5.27 9.96 24.50
N GLY A 265 5.16 11.22 24.12
CA GLY A 265 5.34 12.38 25.00
C GLY A 265 4.06 12.87 25.68
N PHE A 266 2.89 12.33 25.37
CA PHE A 266 1.61 12.77 25.91
C PHE A 266 1.48 12.40 27.40
N THR A 267 0.87 13.31 28.16
CA THR A 267 0.34 13.00 29.49
C THR A 267 -0.92 12.13 29.37
N ALA A 268 -1.40 11.58 30.48
CA ALA A 268 -2.64 10.76 30.47
C ALA A 268 -3.86 11.58 29.96
N ASP A 269 -3.96 12.83 30.35
CA ASP A 269 -5.05 13.73 29.90
C ASP A 269 -4.93 14.09 28.44
N GLN A 270 -3.71 14.33 27.93
CA GLN A 270 -3.47 14.55 26.50
C GLN A 270 -3.80 13.32 25.67
N GLN A 271 -3.43 12.13 26.15
CA GLN A 271 -3.76 10.86 25.46
C GLN A 271 -5.28 10.67 25.41
N LYS A 272 -5.98 10.91 26.52
CA LYS A 272 -7.44 10.79 26.55
C LYS A 272 -8.12 11.82 25.65
N TYR A 273 -7.63 13.05 25.64
CA TYR A 273 -8.13 14.09 24.74
C TYR A 273 -7.91 13.73 23.26
N TYR A 274 -6.74 13.20 22.93
CA TYR A 274 -6.44 12.68 21.60
C TYR A 274 -7.39 11.55 21.18
N ASP A 275 -7.59 10.54 22.06
CA ASP A 275 -8.45 9.39 21.77
C ASP A 275 -9.91 9.81 21.54
N LEU A 276 -10.41 10.81 22.29
CA LEU A 276 -11.76 11.35 22.11
C LEU A 276 -11.88 12.10 20.77
N LEU A 277 -10.91 12.95 20.40
CA LEU A 277 -10.92 13.66 19.12
C LEU A 277 -10.90 12.72 17.91
N THR A 278 -10.11 11.67 17.99
CA THR A 278 -10.03 10.67 16.90
C THR A 278 -11.28 9.77 16.85
N TRP A 279 -11.88 9.44 18.00
CA TRP A 279 -13.12 8.69 18.07
C TRP A 279 -14.30 9.44 17.46
N GLU A 280 -14.42 10.74 17.73
CA GLU A 280 -15.49 11.58 17.16
C GLU A 280 -15.40 11.64 15.62
N GLU A 281 -14.19 11.63 15.06
CA GLU A 281 -13.99 11.60 13.60
C GLU A 281 -14.33 10.23 12.99
N GLU A 282 -13.97 9.14 13.66
CA GLU A 282 -14.28 7.79 13.18
C GLU A 282 -15.77 7.50 13.21
N THR A 283 -16.46 7.90 14.29
CA THR A 283 -17.92 7.72 14.41
C THR A 283 -18.69 8.65 13.50
N GLY A 284 -18.28 9.91 13.33
CA GLY A 284 -18.87 10.84 12.40
C GLY A 284 -18.77 10.38 10.94
N LYS A 285 -17.68 9.68 10.55
CA LYS A 285 -17.54 9.03 9.25
C LYS A 285 -18.43 7.79 9.14
N ALA A 286 -18.53 6.98 10.19
CA ALA A 286 -19.37 5.78 10.21
C ALA A 286 -20.87 6.13 10.11
N GLU A 287 -21.33 7.24 10.69
CA GLU A 287 -22.72 7.69 10.55
C GLU A 287 -23.05 8.22 9.15
N MET A 288 -22.05 8.77 8.42
CA MET A 288 -22.23 9.17 7.03
C MET A 288 -22.32 7.97 6.08
N ASP A 289 -21.54 6.91 6.32
CA ASP A 289 -21.55 5.69 5.50
C ASP A 289 -22.71 4.73 5.85
N GLN A 290 -23.29 4.82 7.06
CA GLN A 290 -24.37 3.92 7.52
C GLN A 290 -25.77 4.36 7.11
N LYS A 291 -25.93 5.41 6.30
CA LYS A 291 -27.29 5.84 5.89
C LYS A 291 -27.99 4.87 4.92
N ASP A 292 -27.39 3.72 4.61
CA ASP A 292 -27.97 2.74 3.66
C ASP A 292 -28.05 1.28 4.14
N THR A 293 -27.80 0.95 5.41
CA THR A 293 -28.07 -0.42 5.90
C THR A 293 -28.46 -0.44 7.36
N THR A 294 -29.77 -0.36 7.61
CA THR A 294 -30.36 -0.65 8.92
C THR A 294 -30.45 -2.16 9.13
N THR A 295 -29.66 -2.72 10.02
CA THR A 295 -30.01 -3.95 10.75
C THR A 295 -29.47 -3.82 12.17
N GLU A 296 -30.37 -3.59 13.11
CA GLU A 296 -30.11 -3.62 14.55
C GLU A 296 -29.72 -5.06 14.94
N GLU A 297 -28.46 -5.27 15.35
CA GLU A 297 -28.06 -6.44 16.13
C GLU A 297 -27.81 -5.99 17.58
N GLU A 298 -28.53 -6.61 18.50
CA GLU A 298 -28.36 -6.42 19.95
C GLU A 298 -26.92 -6.74 20.39
N PRO A 299 -26.34 -6.03 21.38
CA PRO A 299 -25.00 -6.29 21.86
C PRO A 299 -24.93 -7.65 22.57
N VAL A 300 -24.32 -8.61 21.91
CA VAL A 300 -23.99 -9.90 22.52
C VAL A 300 -22.76 -9.69 23.40
N LEU A 301 -22.90 -9.87 24.70
CA LEU A 301 -21.82 -9.90 25.69
C LEU A 301 -20.67 -10.77 25.18
N ALA A 302 -19.54 -10.16 24.94
CA ALA A 302 -18.34 -10.82 24.42
C ALA A 302 -17.79 -11.81 25.48
N SER A 303 -17.92 -13.10 25.20
CA SER A 303 -17.27 -14.13 26.02
C SER A 303 -15.79 -14.30 25.61
N PRO A 304 -14.89 -14.60 26.56
CA PRO A 304 -13.48 -14.78 26.27
C PRO A 304 -13.29 -15.82 25.17
N SER A 305 -12.58 -15.48 24.11
CA SER A 305 -12.39 -16.33 22.94
C SER A 305 -10.91 -16.61 22.66
N VAL A 306 -10.64 -17.84 22.17
CA VAL A 306 -9.29 -18.22 21.75
C VAL A 306 -9.11 -17.87 20.28
N SER A 307 -8.20 -16.99 19.96
CA SER A 307 -7.92 -16.62 18.58
C SER A 307 -7.20 -17.75 17.83
N LYS A 308 -7.82 -18.30 16.79
CA LYS A 308 -7.26 -19.36 15.93
C LYS A 308 -5.90 -18.98 15.33
N LYS A 309 -5.64 -17.69 15.11
CA LYS A 309 -4.38 -17.18 14.58
C LYS A 309 -3.20 -17.40 15.55
N TYR A 310 -3.40 -17.15 16.84
CA TYR A 310 -2.36 -17.37 17.85
C TYR A 310 -2.08 -18.85 18.07
N VAL A 311 -3.09 -19.70 18.04
CA VAL A 311 -2.94 -21.17 18.16
C VAL A 311 -2.09 -21.71 17.00
N LEU A 312 -2.39 -21.29 15.76
CA LEU A 312 -1.63 -21.72 14.59
C LEU A 312 -0.18 -21.20 14.62
N LEU A 313 0.00 -19.92 14.97
CA LEU A 313 1.33 -19.31 15.09
C LEU A 313 2.19 -20.03 16.13
N GLY A 314 1.61 -20.36 17.29
CA GLY A 314 2.31 -21.09 18.35
C GLY A 314 2.71 -22.50 17.92
N ALA A 315 1.82 -23.22 17.26
CA ALA A 315 2.11 -24.56 16.75
C ALA A 315 3.33 -24.53 15.79
N VAL A 316 3.31 -23.65 14.80
CA VAL A 316 4.39 -23.54 13.80
C VAL A 316 5.71 -23.12 14.45
N LEU A 317 5.69 -22.15 15.35
CA LEU A 317 6.89 -21.64 16.03
C LEU A 317 7.57 -22.75 16.84
N PHE A 318 6.81 -23.50 17.64
CA PHE A 318 7.37 -24.59 18.48
C PHE A 318 7.87 -25.76 17.64
N ALA A 319 7.20 -26.11 16.55
CA ALA A 319 7.70 -27.11 15.61
C ALA A 319 9.03 -26.67 14.98
N PHE A 320 9.18 -25.41 14.65
CA PHE A 320 10.42 -24.85 14.08
C PHE A 320 11.56 -24.85 15.11
N VAL A 321 11.28 -24.47 16.35
CA VAL A 321 12.26 -24.52 17.45
C VAL A 321 12.70 -25.95 17.70
N TYR A 322 11.78 -26.91 17.74
CA TYR A 322 12.11 -28.33 17.92
C TYR A 322 12.95 -28.87 16.77
N ALA A 323 12.61 -28.57 15.54
CA ALA A 323 13.41 -28.93 14.36
C ALA A 323 14.83 -28.29 14.41
N GLY A 324 14.93 -27.05 14.89
CA GLY A 324 16.22 -26.40 15.11
C GLY A 324 17.07 -27.08 16.17
N ILE A 325 16.47 -27.56 17.27
CA ILE A 325 17.17 -28.36 18.28
C ILE A 325 17.67 -29.68 17.70
N LEU A 326 16.84 -30.39 16.94
CA LEU A 326 17.25 -31.62 16.26
C LEU A 326 18.39 -31.36 15.28
N PHE A 327 18.34 -30.26 14.55
CA PHE A 327 19.39 -29.83 13.66
C PHE A 327 20.73 -29.61 14.39
N LEU A 328 20.69 -28.93 15.53
CA LEU A 328 21.88 -28.73 16.37
C LEU A 328 22.40 -30.08 16.90
N ILE A 329 21.53 -30.96 17.38
CA ILE A 329 21.90 -32.31 17.83
C ILE A 329 22.53 -33.09 16.67
N TYR A 330 21.98 -32.95 15.45
CA TYR A 330 22.54 -33.61 14.27
C TYR A 330 23.97 -33.14 13.96
N ILE A 331 24.22 -31.84 14.02
CA ILE A 331 25.58 -31.27 13.76
C ILE A 331 26.59 -31.66 14.86
N PHE A 332 26.17 -31.57 16.13
CA PHE A 332 27.07 -31.82 17.26
C PHE A 332 27.19 -33.31 17.65
N ASN A 333 26.36 -34.17 17.07
CA ASN A 333 26.40 -35.60 17.38
C ASN A 333 27.52 -36.26 16.55
N SER A 334 28.55 -36.70 17.23
CA SER A 334 29.72 -37.37 16.62
C SER A 334 29.49 -38.86 16.27
N LYS A 335 28.26 -39.32 16.24
CA LYS A 335 27.97 -40.73 15.85
C LYS A 335 28.18 -40.91 14.35
N ILE A 336 28.87 -41.98 14.01
CA ILE A 336 29.07 -42.48 12.62
C ILE A 336 27.71 -42.97 12.10
N ARG A 337 27.21 -42.38 11.01
CA ARG A 337 25.85 -42.66 10.51
C ARG A 337 25.85 -43.39 9.17
N VAL A 338 26.92 -43.30 8.42
CA VAL A 338 27.05 -43.96 7.12
C VAL A 338 28.26 -44.85 7.10
N SER A 339 28.17 -46.02 6.47
CA SER A 339 29.26 -46.98 6.37
C SER A 339 30.51 -46.42 5.71
N ASP A 340 30.37 -45.46 4.82
CA ASP A 340 31.47 -44.79 4.12
C ASP A 340 32.29 -43.86 5.04
N GLU A 341 31.69 -43.32 6.13
CA GLU A 341 32.43 -42.56 7.14
C GLU A 341 33.44 -43.38 7.93
N LEU A 342 33.19 -44.67 8.11
CA LEU A 342 34.14 -45.62 8.75
C LEU A 342 35.43 -45.80 7.91
N GLN A 343 35.28 -45.82 6.60
CA GLN A 343 36.41 -45.97 5.70
C GLN A 343 37.20 -44.67 5.56
N SER A 344 36.54 -43.49 5.46
CA SER A 344 37.18 -42.19 5.26
C SER A 344 37.85 -41.66 6.53
N LEU A 345 37.21 -41.81 7.71
CA LEU A 345 37.72 -41.30 8.98
C LEU A 345 38.62 -42.23 9.75
N TYR A 346 38.42 -43.54 9.64
CA TYR A 346 39.12 -44.52 10.46
C TYR A 346 39.93 -45.53 9.66
N HIS A 347 39.91 -45.46 8.32
CA HIS A 347 40.61 -46.36 7.39
C HIS A 347 40.33 -47.86 7.65
N ILE A 348 39.13 -48.18 8.13
CA ILE A 348 38.69 -49.55 8.40
C ILE A 348 38.00 -50.10 7.14
N PRO A 349 38.52 -51.16 6.52
CA PRO A 349 37.88 -51.71 5.32
C PRO A 349 36.52 -52.33 5.62
N GLN A 350 35.51 -52.02 4.80
CA GLN A 350 34.19 -52.63 4.90
C GLN A 350 34.27 -54.13 4.53
N ILE A 351 33.87 -54.99 5.46
CA ILE A 351 33.76 -56.42 5.22
C ILE A 351 32.27 -56.79 5.17
N GLY A 352 31.64 -56.53 3.99
CA GLY A 352 30.30 -57.00 3.67
C GLY A 352 29.16 -56.16 4.20
N VAL A 353 28.28 -55.73 3.29
CA VAL A 353 26.94 -55.22 3.59
C VAL A 353 26.00 -56.42 3.47
N VAL A 354 25.34 -56.82 4.58
CA VAL A 354 24.27 -57.81 4.57
C VAL A 354 22.94 -57.11 4.32
#